data_7839537defbb7cd01a6c2605178f4d69
#
_entry.id   7839537defbb7cd01a6c2605178f4d69
#
_cell.length_a   1.000
_cell.length_b   1.000
_cell.length_c   1.000
_cell.angle_alpha   90.00
_cell.angle_beta   90.00
_cell.angle_gamma   90.00
#
_symmetry.space_group_name_H-M   'P 1'
#
loop_
_entity.id
_entity.type
_entity.pdbx_description
1 polymer ?
#
loop_
_entity_poly.entity_id
_entity_poly.type
_entity_poly.pdbx_seq_one_letter_code
_entity_poly.pdbx_strand_id
1 'polypeptide(L)'
;YPESHDKDRMMYEAITYGNGGGSAPVNGNLTNALARMGAIGAMSILVPGPKMIWHFGELGNNQSIYTCANGTVNDEGTFFPGDCKLDTKEQVQWTQNWLSDTRRTAILSDWSKFISLKTSEPVFSSDFAISPDGSNIRQRLYVYNNTFPTTQLRNVVVIANFSVGNQSINPNFPTDVYTYPMTWYNLMDNTPVTITSPTATIALAPGQFRVYGNK
;
A
#
# COMPACT_ATOMS: atom_id res chain seq x y z
N TYR A 1 10.13 -3.88 -1.26
CA TYR A 1 9.97 -2.46 -0.89
C TYR A 1 9.47 -1.65 -2.09
N PRO A 2 8.58 -0.65 -1.89
CA PRO A 2 8.08 0.18 -2.98
C PRO A 2 9.05 1.27 -3.43
N GLU A 3 9.91 1.75 -2.53
CA GLU A 3 10.86 2.83 -2.74
C GLU A 3 12.24 2.50 -2.17
N SER A 4 13.30 3.07 -2.75
CA SER A 4 14.66 2.98 -2.24
C SER A 4 15.48 4.21 -2.64
N HIS A 5 16.75 4.26 -2.22
CA HIS A 5 17.71 5.27 -2.68
C HIS A 5 18.07 5.14 -4.17
N ASP A 6 17.76 4.00 -4.80
CA ASP A 6 18.07 3.70 -6.20
C ASP A 6 16.86 3.76 -7.13
N LYS A 7 15.66 3.89 -6.56
CA LYS A 7 14.41 3.94 -7.30
C LYS A 7 13.65 5.21 -6.95
N ASP A 8 13.13 5.90 -7.94
CA ASP A 8 12.39 7.14 -7.71
C ASP A 8 11.14 6.92 -6.84
N ARG A 9 10.64 8.01 -6.29
CA ARG A 9 9.52 8.01 -5.37
C ARG A 9 8.23 7.60 -6.07
N MET A 10 7.49 6.70 -5.45
CA MET A 10 6.19 6.27 -5.96
C MET A 10 5.25 7.45 -6.24
N MET A 11 5.28 8.47 -5.38
CA MET A 11 4.44 9.65 -5.56
C MET A 11 4.93 10.54 -6.70
N TYR A 12 6.24 10.70 -6.87
CA TYR A 12 6.80 11.42 -8.01
C TYR A 12 6.42 10.72 -9.32
N GLU A 13 6.67 9.41 -9.42
CA GLU A 13 6.29 8.62 -10.61
C GLU A 13 4.79 8.68 -10.90
N ALA A 14 3.94 8.58 -9.85
CA ALA A 14 2.49 8.64 -10.01
C ALA A 14 2.00 9.98 -10.55
N ILE A 15 2.51 11.11 -10.04
CA ILE A 15 2.07 12.44 -10.48
C ILE A 15 2.69 12.85 -11.82
N THR A 16 3.83 12.28 -12.21
CA THR A 16 4.53 12.64 -13.44
C THR A 16 4.13 11.73 -14.60
N TYR A 17 4.06 10.43 -14.38
CA TYR A 17 3.89 9.42 -15.44
C TYR A 17 2.64 8.56 -15.26
N GLY A 18 1.90 8.76 -14.18
CA GLY A 18 0.74 7.94 -13.84
C GLY A 18 -0.46 8.17 -14.78
N ASN A 19 -1.50 7.39 -14.59
CA ASN A 19 -2.71 7.47 -15.41
C ASN A 19 -3.47 8.78 -15.17
N GLY A 20 -3.66 9.55 -16.24
CA GLY A 20 -4.40 10.83 -16.25
C GLY A 20 -5.90 10.69 -16.52
N GLY A 21 -6.40 9.46 -16.76
CA GLY A 21 -7.82 9.20 -17.04
C GLY A 21 -8.62 8.73 -15.82
N GLY A 22 -9.87 8.33 -16.05
CA GLY A 22 -10.76 7.77 -15.02
C GLY A 22 -11.33 8.80 -14.06
N SER A 23 -11.97 8.31 -12.98
CA SER A 23 -12.64 9.16 -11.98
C SER A 23 -11.68 9.76 -10.94
N ALA A 24 -10.49 9.18 -10.79
CA ALA A 24 -9.47 9.64 -9.85
C ALA A 24 -8.07 9.56 -10.50
N PRO A 25 -7.77 10.40 -11.51
CA PRO A 25 -6.48 10.43 -12.17
C PRO A 25 -5.36 10.76 -11.19
N VAL A 26 -4.19 10.16 -11.35
CA VAL A 26 -3.02 10.41 -10.50
C VAL A 26 -2.02 11.35 -11.15
N ASN A 27 -1.93 11.36 -12.49
CA ASN A 27 -1.07 12.28 -13.22
C ASN A 27 -1.49 13.73 -12.92
N GLY A 28 -0.52 14.56 -12.50
CA GLY A 28 -0.75 15.94 -12.12
C GLY A 28 -1.62 16.14 -10.86
N ASN A 29 -2.01 15.07 -10.15
CA ASN A 29 -2.93 15.16 -9.01
C ASN A 29 -2.36 14.49 -7.75
N LEU A 30 -1.69 15.30 -6.92
CA LEU A 30 -1.08 14.84 -5.68
C LEU A 30 -2.11 14.21 -4.71
N THR A 31 -3.32 14.76 -4.61
CA THR A 31 -4.35 14.22 -3.69
C THR A 31 -4.72 12.79 -4.06
N ASN A 32 -4.98 12.54 -5.34
CA ASN A 32 -5.30 11.21 -5.82
C ASN A 32 -4.09 10.26 -5.73
N ALA A 33 -2.88 10.75 -5.96
CA ALA A 33 -1.67 9.96 -5.82
C ALA A 33 -1.45 9.54 -4.36
N LEU A 34 -1.54 10.48 -3.39
CA LEU A 34 -1.42 10.19 -1.96
C LEU A 34 -2.48 9.16 -1.50
N ALA A 35 -3.70 9.21 -2.03
CA ALA A 35 -4.75 8.24 -1.72
C ALA A 35 -4.39 6.79 -2.11
N ARG A 36 -3.35 6.55 -2.93
CA ARG A 36 -2.85 5.19 -3.27
C ARG A 36 -1.91 4.62 -2.22
N MET A 37 -1.33 5.48 -1.36
CA MET A 37 -0.29 5.04 -0.42
C MET A 37 -0.81 4.08 0.65
N GLY A 38 -2.09 4.14 1.04
CA GLY A 38 -2.70 3.15 1.91
C GLY A 38 -2.68 1.74 1.27
N ALA A 39 -3.14 1.63 0.01
CA ALA A 39 -3.11 0.37 -0.74
C ALA A 39 -1.68 -0.14 -0.96
N ILE A 40 -0.72 0.76 -1.29
CA ILE A 40 0.70 0.41 -1.44
C ILE A 40 1.26 -0.14 -0.13
N GLY A 41 0.99 0.52 1.00
CA GLY A 41 1.42 0.07 2.33
C GLY A 41 0.84 -1.29 2.68
N ALA A 42 -0.48 -1.49 2.49
CA ALA A 42 -1.15 -2.76 2.77
C ALA A 42 -0.54 -3.93 1.97
N MET A 43 -0.26 -3.72 0.68
CA MET A 43 0.29 -4.76 -0.20
C MET A 43 1.81 -4.91 -0.11
N SER A 44 2.53 -4.01 0.55
CA SER A 44 3.99 -4.12 0.72
C SER A 44 4.40 -4.45 2.15
N ILE A 45 3.86 -3.75 3.16
CA ILE A 45 4.26 -3.93 4.57
C ILE A 45 3.77 -5.28 5.09
N LEU A 46 2.52 -5.67 4.79
CA LEU A 46 1.92 -6.89 5.32
C LEU A 46 2.45 -8.18 4.68
N VAL A 47 3.14 -8.14 3.55
CA VAL A 47 3.86 -9.31 3.01
C VAL A 47 4.91 -9.78 4.02
N PRO A 48 5.03 -11.09 4.33
CA PRO A 48 6.08 -11.63 5.18
C PRO A 48 7.50 -11.24 4.74
N GLY A 49 8.44 -11.26 5.68
CA GLY A 49 9.85 -10.89 5.47
C GLY A 49 10.19 -9.42 5.78
N PRO A 50 11.48 -9.05 5.68
CA PRO A 50 11.97 -7.71 5.99
C PRO A 50 11.35 -6.63 5.11
N LYS A 51 11.21 -5.42 5.66
CA LYS A 51 10.66 -4.25 4.95
C LYS A 51 11.62 -3.07 4.99
N MET A 52 11.61 -2.31 3.91
CA MET A 52 12.26 -1.01 3.87
C MET A 52 11.21 0.06 3.59
N ILE A 53 11.16 1.07 4.44
CA ILE A 53 10.45 2.33 4.22
C ILE A 53 11.53 3.37 3.95
N TRP A 54 11.52 3.94 2.75
CA TRP A 54 12.51 4.94 2.39
C TRP A 54 12.04 6.31 2.88
N HIS A 55 12.97 7.05 3.42
CA HIS A 55 12.94 8.45 3.88
C HIS A 55 11.66 9.23 3.56
N PHE A 56 10.76 9.37 4.51
CA PHE A 56 9.43 10.00 4.41
C PHE A 56 8.46 9.38 3.38
N GLY A 57 8.66 8.13 2.96
CA GLY A 57 7.69 7.37 2.19
C GLY A 57 6.37 7.19 2.93
N GLU A 58 6.42 7.08 4.27
CA GLU A 58 5.25 7.01 5.16
C GLU A 58 4.42 8.31 5.20
N LEU A 59 4.95 9.39 4.66
CA LEU A 59 4.24 10.66 4.43
C LEU A 59 3.97 10.92 2.94
N GLY A 60 4.23 9.92 2.08
CA GLY A 60 4.04 10.06 0.64
C GLY A 60 4.97 11.11 0.03
N ASN A 61 6.27 11.00 0.27
CA ASN A 61 7.26 11.91 -0.31
C ASN A 61 7.15 11.90 -1.84
N ASN A 62 6.90 13.06 -2.42
CA ASN A 62 6.74 13.26 -3.86
C ASN A 62 7.92 14.02 -4.52
N GLN A 63 9.01 14.24 -3.79
CA GLN A 63 10.22 14.82 -4.34
C GLN A 63 11.05 13.71 -5.01
N SER A 64 11.37 13.88 -6.30
CA SER A 64 12.24 12.93 -7.00
C SER A 64 13.61 12.79 -6.32
N ILE A 65 14.18 11.59 -6.36
CA ILE A 65 15.59 11.36 -5.95
C ILE A 65 16.57 12.11 -6.85
N TYR A 66 16.16 12.51 -8.05
CA TYR A 66 16.95 13.30 -9.02
C TYR A 66 16.71 14.81 -8.91
N THR A 67 16.08 15.27 -7.83
CA THR A 67 15.92 16.71 -7.58
C THR A 67 17.28 17.35 -7.33
N CYS A 68 17.62 18.37 -8.12
CA CYS A 68 18.83 19.16 -7.98
C CYS A 68 18.76 20.15 -6.82
N ALA A 69 19.90 20.68 -6.41
CA ALA A 69 19.97 21.69 -5.33
C ALA A 69 19.17 22.98 -5.65
N ASN A 70 18.93 23.27 -6.93
CA ASN A 70 18.08 24.39 -7.38
C ASN A 70 16.59 24.05 -7.49
N GLY A 71 16.16 22.83 -7.10
CA GLY A 71 14.78 22.38 -7.14
C GLY A 71 14.29 21.82 -8.48
N THR A 72 15.10 21.86 -9.54
CA THR A 72 14.76 21.19 -10.81
C THR A 72 14.98 19.68 -10.70
N VAL A 73 14.40 18.90 -11.62
CA VAL A 73 14.64 17.46 -11.69
C VAL A 73 15.50 17.16 -12.92
N ASN A 74 16.60 16.43 -12.73
CA ASN A 74 17.42 15.92 -13.80
C ASN A 74 17.60 14.41 -13.62
N ASP A 75 16.81 13.63 -14.36
CA ASP A 75 16.75 12.18 -14.36
C ASP A 75 17.34 11.56 -15.63
N GLU A 76 18.16 12.29 -16.40
CA GLU A 76 18.66 11.88 -17.73
C GLU A 76 19.47 10.59 -17.73
N GLY A 77 19.45 9.83 -16.64
CA GLY A 77 19.92 8.44 -16.58
C GLY A 77 21.42 8.24 -16.85
N THR A 78 22.16 9.32 -16.95
CA THR A 78 23.60 9.27 -17.14
C THR A 78 24.29 9.22 -15.79
N PHE A 79 24.78 8.06 -15.49
CA PHE A 79 25.66 7.80 -14.37
C PHE A 79 26.97 8.60 -14.61
N PHE A 80 26.98 9.87 -14.18
CA PHE A 80 28.07 10.84 -14.26
C PHE A 80 28.38 11.48 -15.64
N PRO A 81 28.55 12.78 -15.63
CA PRO A 81 28.34 13.81 -14.59
C PRO A 81 27.03 14.56 -14.78
N GLY A 82 25.89 13.91 -14.85
CA GLY A 82 24.69 14.57 -15.34
C GLY A 82 23.45 14.51 -14.45
N ASP A 83 23.24 13.48 -13.63
CA ASP A 83 22.07 13.43 -12.79
C ASP A 83 22.30 14.13 -11.42
N CYS A 84 21.20 14.56 -10.78
CA CYS A 84 21.25 15.24 -9.49
C CYS A 84 20.98 14.30 -8.32
N LYS A 85 21.14 12.98 -8.49
CA LYS A 85 20.83 12.00 -7.45
C LYS A 85 21.60 12.25 -6.14
N LEU A 86 22.84 12.70 -6.23
CA LEU A 86 23.72 12.97 -5.10
C LEU A 86 23.66 14.41 -4.61
N ASP A 87 22.88 15.29 -5.24
CA ASP A 87 22.73 16.67 -4.80
C ASP A 87 22.06 16.76 -3.44
N THR A 88 22.42 17.78 -2.67
CA THR A 88 21.71 18.14 -1.44
C THR A 88 20.32 18.64 -1.79
N LYS A 89 19.31 17.97 -1.26
CA LYS A 89 17.91 18.28 -1.53
C LYS A 89 17.30 19.14 -0.43
N GLU A 90 16.40 20.05 -0.83
CA GLU A 90 15.59 20.78 0.13
C GLU A 90 14.73 19.81 0.96
N GLN A 91 14.64 20.06 2.25
CA GLN A 91 13.86 19.24 3.18
C GLN A 91 12.41 19.75 3.25
N VAL A 92 11.69 19.58 2.12
CA VAL A 92 10.32 20.12 1.92
C VAL A 92 9.31 19.60 2.95
N GLN A 93 9.51 18.43 3.53
CA GLN A 93 8.67 17.88 4.59
C GLN A 93 8.61 18.77 5.82
N TRP A 94 9.67 19.52 6.11
CA TRP A 94 9.73 20.47 7.23
C TRP A 94 9.23 21.84 6.80
N THR A 95 9.73 22.37 5.68
CA THR A 95 9.37 23.72 5.21
C THR A 95 7.90 23.83 4.85
N GLN A 96 7.29 22.74 4.36
CA GLN A 96 5.86 22.66 4.03
C GLN A 96 5.00 22.06 5.15
N ASN A 97 5.59 21.74 6.31
CA ASN A 97 4.90 21.17 7.47
C ASN A 97 3.96 20.00 7.11
N TRP A 98 4.50 18.93 6.52
CA TRP A 98 3.70 17.79 6.06
C TRP A 98 2.88 17.08 7.16
N LEU A 99 3.26 17.23 8.42
CA LEU A 99 2.47 16.70 9.53
C LEU A 99 1.16 17.47 9.78
N SER A 100 0.97 18.63 9.17
CA SER A 100 -0.32 19.35 9.16
C SER A 100 -1.22 18.95 7.98
N ASP A 101 -0.72 18.21 7.00
CA ASP A 101 -1.51 17.71 5.85
C ASP A 101 -2.21 16.41 6.25
N THR A 102 -3.53 16.48 6.40
CA THR A 102 -4.36 15.33 6.80
C THR A 102 -4.28 14.15 5.85
N ARG A 103 -3.99 14.37 4.56
CA ARG A 103 -3.80 13.29 3.58
C ARG A 103 -2.53 12.49 3.88
N ARG A 104 -1.46 13.19 4.28
CA ARG A 104 -0.16 12.59 4.61
C ARG A 104 -0.19 11.90 5.98
N THR A 105 -0.82 12.52 6.95
CA THR A 105 -0.97 11.90 8.28
C THR A 105 -1.90 10.68 8.26
N ALA A 106 -2.86 10.61 7.32
CA ALA A 106 -3.64 9.40 7.09
C ALA A 106 -2.75 8.23 6.59
N ILE A 107 -1.78 8.49 5.68
CA ILE A 107 -0.81 7.48 5.24
C ILE A 107 0.02 6.98 6.44
N LEU A 108 0.56 7.90 7.23
CA LEU A 108 1.33 7.59 8.43
C LEU A 108 0.53 6.72 9.41
N SER A 109 -0.76 7.05 9.61
CA SER A 109 -1.66 6.27 10.46
C SER A 109 -1.86 4.85 9.93
N ASP A 110 -2.17 4.69 8.64
CA ASP A 110 -2.36 3.39 8.01
C ASP A 110 -1.09 2.54 8.09
N TRP A 111 0.06 3.11 7.72
CA TRP A 111 1.34 2.39 7.74
C TRP A 111 1.77 2.01 9.15
N SER A 112 1.55 2.88 10.13
CA SER A 112 1.77 2.56 11.54
C SER A 112 0.93 1.39 12.01
N LYS A 113 -0.33 1.30 11.58
CA LYS A 113 -1.21 0.17 11.85
C LYS A 113 -0.72 -1.11 11.18
N PHE A 114 -0.28 -1.06 9.91
CA PHE A 114 0.29 -2.23 9.23
C PHE A 114 1.57 -2.73 9.93
N ILE A 115 2.45 -1.83 10.34
CA ILE A 115 3.66 -2.18 11.08
C ILE A 115 3.28 -2.83 12.42
N SER A 116 2.34 -2.25 13.16
CA SER A 116 1.85 -2.79 14.41
C SER A 116 1.30 -4.22 14.22
N LEU A 117 0.42 -4.44 13.24
CA LEU A 117 -0.10 -5.77 12.90
C LEU A 117 1.03 -6.75 12.59
N LYS A 118 1.96 -6.34 11.69
CA LYS A 118 3.06 -7.19 11.26
C LYS A 118 4.00 -7.59 12.39
N THR A 119 4.21 -6.72 13.36
CA THR A 119 5.15 -6.97 14.48
C THR A 119 4.48 -7.69 15.65
N SER A 120 3.17 -7.55 15.83
CA SER A 120 2.43 -8.16 16.94
C SER A 120 1.81 -9.51 16.59
N GLU A 121 1.51 -9.80 15.32
CA GLU A 121 0.80 -11.00 14.91
C GLU A 121 1.73 -11.99 14.20
N PRO A 122 1.98 -13.16 14.79
CA PRO A 122 2.94 -14.13 14.25
C PRO A 122 2.65 -14.64 12.83
N VAL A 123 1.38 -14.56 12.37
CA VAL A 123 0.99 -14.98 11.03
C VAL A 123 1.77 -14.23 9.94
N PHE A 124 2.19 -12.99 10.17
CA PHE A 124 2.99 -12.22 9.21
C PHE A 124 4.45 -12.66 9.07
N SER A 125 4.85 -13.72 9.77
CA SER A 125 6.13 -14.43 9.58
C SER A 125 5.94 -15.81 8.92
N SER A 126 4.77 -16.08 8.36
CA SER A 126 4.37 -17.38 7.81
C SER A 126 4.25 -17.35 6.28
N ASP A 127 3.54 -18.33 5.71
CA ASP A 127 3.37 -18.46 4.27
C ASP A 127 2.47 -17.36 3.70
N PHE A 128 2.68 -17.06 2.42
CA PHE A 128 1.85 -16.09 1.71
C PHE A 128 1.73 -16.37 0.22
N ALA A 129 0.68 -15.83 -0.38
CA ALA A 129 0.47 -15.79 -1.82
C ALA A 129 -0.02 -14.40 -2.24
N ILE A 130 0.54 -13.88 -3.34
CA ILE A 130 0.08 -12.66 -3.99
C ILE A 130 -0.52 -13.05 -5.33
N SER A 131 -1.71 -12.57 -5.63
CA SER A 131 -2.39 -12.85 -6.89
C SER A 131 -3.19 -11.63 -7.36
N PRO A 132 -3.11 -11.28 -8.65
CA PRO A 132 -4.04 -10.32 -9.22
C PRO A 132 -5.42 -10.97 -9.39
N ASP A 133 -6.49 -10.18 -9.24
CA ASP A 133 -7.85 -10.58 -9.61
C ASP A 133 -8.16 -10.13 -11.04
N GLY A 134 -7.67 -10.90 -12.01
CA GLY A 134 -7.85 -10.67 -13.45
C GLY A 134 -7.09 -9.48 -14.04
N SER A 135 -6.47 -8.63 -13.21
CA SER A 135 -5.67 -7.48 -13.62
C SER A 135 -4.72 -7.02 -12.53
N ASN A 136 -3.53 -6.55 -12.91
CA ASN A 136 -2.53 -6.04 -11.97
C ASN A 136 -2.98 -4.80 -11.17
N ILE A 137 -4.06 -4.13 -11.56
CA ILE A 137 -4.65 -3.02 -10.81
C ILE A 137 -5.58 -3.48 -9.67
N ARG A 138 -5.92 -4.76 -9.62
CA ARG A 138 -6.71 -5.43 -8.59
C ARG A 138 -5.83 -6.48 -7.94
N GLN A 139 -5.38 -6.25 -6.72
CA GLN A 139 -4.42 -7.11 -6.05
C GLN A 139 -5.02 -7.76 -4.82
N ARG A 140 -4.60 -9.00 -4.57
CA ARG A 140 -4.88 -9.78 -3.39
C ARG A 140 -3.60 -10.32 -2.80
N LEU A 141 -3.47 -10.18 -1.47
CA LEU A 141 -2.46 -10.85 -0.66
C LEU A 141 -3.18 -11.80 0.32
N TYR A 142 -2.76 -13.03 0.39
CA TYR A 142 -3.18 -14.00 1.39
C TYR A 142 -1.97 -14.41 2.23
N VAL A 143 -2.05 -14.19 3.56
CA VAL A 143 -1.02 -14.60 4.53
C VAL A 143 -1.64 -15.61 5.45
N TYR A 144 -0.98 -16.75 5.68
CA TYR A 144 -1.62 -17.83 6.43
C TYR A 144 -0.65 -18.75 7.15
N ASN A 145 -1.14 -19.31 8.25
CA ASN A 145 -0.56 -20.48 8.92
C ASN A 145 -1.67 -21.32 9.57
N ASN A 146 -2.09 -22.35 8.87
CA ASN A 146 -3.20 -23.20 9.30
C ASN A 146 -2.82 -24.13 10.48
N THR A 147 -1.54 -24.15 10.90
CA THR A 147 -1.11 -24.89 12.10
C THR A 147 -1.33 -24.10 13.39
N PHE A 148 -1.56 -22.80 13.30
CA PHE A 148 -1.86 -21.98 14.47
C PHE A 148 -3.23 -22.33 15.08
N PRO A 149 -3.39 -22.20 16.42
CA PRO A 149 -4.68 -22.37 17.06
C PRO A 149 -5.75 -21.43 16.49
N THR A 150 -7.01 -21.87 16.50
CA THR A 150 -8.15 -21.07 16.04
C THR A 150 -8.42 -19.84 16.91
N THR A 151 -7.78 -19.72 18.07
CA THR A 151 -7.82 -18.56 18.97
C THR A 151 -6.80 -17.49 18.61
N GLN A 152 -5.95 -17.75 17.61
CA GLN A 152 -4.96 -16.80 17.10
C GLN A 152 -5.33 -16.35 15.69
N LEU A 153 -4.82 -15.19 15.31
CA LEU A 153 -4.88 -14.75 13.91
C LEU A 153 -4.00 -15.67 13.05
N ARG A 154 -4.61 -16.45 12.18
CA ARG A 154 -3.91 -17.44 11.36
C ARG A 154 -4.12 -17.28 9.86
N ASN A 155 -5.11 -16.47 9.46
CA ASN A 155 -5.38 -16.18 8.05
C ASN A 155 -5.71 -14.70 7.88
N VAL A 156 -5.03 -14.05 6.93
CA VAL A 156 -5.24 -12.64 6.59
C VAL A 156 -5.43 -12.53 5.08
N VAL A 157 -6.50 -11.87 4.67
CA VAL A 157 -6.77 -11.55 3.27
C VAL A 157 -6.73 -10.04 3.11
N VAL A 158 -5.83 -9.55 2.27
CA VAL A 158 -5.73 -8.14 1.89
C VAL A 158 -6.16 -8.00 0.43
N ILE A 159 -7.01 -7.03 0.15
CA ILE A 159 -7.38 -6.65 -1.21
C ILE A 159 -7.16 -5.16 -1.41
N ALA A 160 -6.70 -4.78 -2.60
CA ALA A 160 -6.36 -3.39 -2.91
C ALA A 160 -6.70 -3.02 -4.36
N ASN A 161 -7.24 -1.82 -4.56
CA ASN A 161 -7.54 -1.23 -5.85
C ASN A 161 -6.49 -0.17 -6.22
N PHE A 162 -5.63 -0.48 -7.21
CA PHE A 162 -4.62 0.43 -7.76
C PHE A 162 -5.11 1.21 -8.99
N SER A 163 -6.37 1.02 -9.40
CA SER A 163 -6.96 1.69 -10.55
C SER A 163 -7.26 3.17 -10.28
N VAL A 164 -7.50 3.91 -11.35
CA VAL A 164 -8.06 5.27 -11.35
C VAL A 164 -9.60 5.29 -11.36
N GLY A 165 -10.23 4.13 -11.29
CA GLY A 165 -11.69 3.94 -11.21
C GLY A 165 -12.09 2.93 -10.17
N ASN A 166 -13.38 2.85 -9.86
CA ASN A 166 -13.92 1.82 -8.97
C ASN A 166 -13.67 0.42 -9.53
N GLN A 167 -13.34 -0.52 -8.66
CA GLN A 167 -13.15 -1.93 -9.01
C GLN A 167 -13.95 -2.81 -8.05
N SER A 168 -14.42 -3.95 -8.56
CA SER A 168 -14.93 -5.04 -7.73
C SER A 168 -13.89 -6.14 -7.72
N ILE A 169 -13.42 -6.53 -6.54
CA ILE A 169 -12.32 -7.48 -6.35
C ILE A 169 -12.85 -8.71 -5.64
N ASN A 170 -12.53 -9.89 -6.18
CA ASN A 170 -12.79 -11.15 -5.51
C ASN A 170 -11.72 -11.37 -4.42
N PRO A 171 -12.09 -11.39 -3.12
CA PRO A 171 -11.14 -11.63 -2.04
C PRO A 171 -10.66 -13.07 -1.99
N ASN A 172 -11.42 -14.00 -2.59
CA ASN A 172 -11.15 -15.43 -2.61
C ASN A 172 -10.75 -15.95 -1.22
N PHE A 173 -11.65 -15.78 -0.24
CA PHE A 173 -11.43 -16.28 1.12
C PHE A 173 -11.21 -17.79 1.12
N PRO A 174 -10.33 -18.33 1.99
CA PRO A 174 -9.99 -19.75 2.01
C PRO A 174 -11.20 -20.63 2.34
N THR A 175 -11.44 -21.66 1.54
CA THR A 175 -12.54 -22.64 1.69
C THR A 175 -12.08 -24.02 2.14
N ASP A 176 -10.78 -24.26 2.12
CA ASP A 176 -10.14 -25.49 2.56
C ASP A 176 -10.14 -25.65 4.09
N VAL A 177 -10.19 -24.53 4.81
CA VAL A 177 -10.11 -24.48 6.28
C VAL A 177 -11.35 -23.83 6.94
N TYR A 178 -12.26 -23.27 6.18
CA TYR A 178 -13.44 -22.57 6.69
C TYR A 178 -14.71 -22.89 5.93
N THR A 179 -15.83 -22.91 6.68
CA THR A 179 -17.18 -23.02 6.12
C THR A 179 -17.89 -21.65 6.23
N TYR A 180 -18.59 -21.25 5.19
CA TYR A 180 -19.31 -19.99 5.13
C TYR A 180 -20.83 -20.20 5.29
N PRO A 181 -21.57 -19.24 5.90
CA PRO A 181 -21.11 -17.92 6.35
C PRO A 181 -20.18 -17.97 7.57
N MET A 182 -19.21 -17.05 7.63
CA MET A 182 -18.26 -16.95 8.72
C MET A 182 -17.97 -15.47 9.04
N THR A 183 -17.70 -15.16 10.31
CA THR A 183 -17.26 -13.83 10.73
C THR A 183 -15.75 -13.70 10.55
N TRP A 184 -15.36 -12.67 9.82
CA TRP A 184 -14.01 -12.14 9.74
C TRP A 184 -13.97 -10.76 10.40
N TYR A 185 -12.81 -10.20 10.60
CA TYR A 185 -12.63 -8.87 11.19
C TYR A 185 -11.84 -7.97 10.23
N ASN A 186 -12.29 -6.73 10.08
CA ASN A 186 -11.45 -5.69 9.49
C ASN A 186 -10.33 -5.36 10.48
N LEU A 187 -9.10 -5.73 10.17
CA LEU A 187 -7.97 -5.57 11.09
C LEU A 187 -7.53 -4.11 11.28
N MET A 188 -8.06 -3.18 10.49
CA MET A 188 -7.76 -1.76 10.66
C MET A 188 -8.46 -1.16 11.90
N ASP A 189 -9.65 -1.64 12.21
CA ASP A 189 -10.52 -1.12 13.30
C ASP A 189 -11.14 -2.21 14.17
N ASN A 190 -10.84 -3.48 13.90
CA ASN A 190 -11.40 -4.67 14.55
C ASN A 190 -12.93 -4.83 14.43
N THR A 191 -13.57 -4.18 13.44
CA THR A 191 -15.01 -4.38 13.22
C THR A 191 -15.28 -5.76 12.63
N PRO A 192 -16.30 -6.49 13.15
CA PRO A 192 -16.69 -7.79 12.60
C PRO A 192 -17.38 -7.61 11.24
N VAL A 193 -17.09 -8.54 10.33
CA VAL A 193 -17.66 -8.59 8.97
C VAL A 193 -18.12 -10.01 8.70
N THR A 194 -19.42 -10.22 8.45
CA THR A 194 -19.92 -11.53 8.06
C THR A 194 -19.67 -11.76 6.57
N ILE A 195 -18.82 -12.73 6.25
CA ILE A 195 -18.59 -13.19 4.90
C ILE A 195 -19.59 -14.31 4.60
N THR A 196 -20.54 -14.05 3.72
CA THR A 196 -21.57 -15.02 3.33
C THR A 196 -21.13 -15.92 2.17
N SER A 197 -20.28 -15.40 1.29
CA SER A 197 -19.70 -16.13 0.17
C SER A 197 -18.20 -15.81 0.06
N PRO A 198 -17.33 -16.81 0.00
CA PRO A 198 -15.88 -16.61 -0.05
C PRO A 198 -15.41 -15.90 -1.33
N THR A 199 -16.21 -15.96 -2.40
CA THR A 199 -15.88 -15.40 -3.70
C THR A 199 -16.73 -14.18 -4.09
N ALA A 200 -17.62 -13.71 -3.20
CA ALA A 200 -18.40 -12.49 -3.44
C ALA A 200 -17.46 -11.29 -3.59
N THR A 201 -17.59 -10.57 -4.69
CA THR A 201 -16.73 -9.41 -4.95
C THR A 201 -17.02 -8.25 -4.00
N ILE A 202 -15.98 -7.53 -3.64
CA ILE A 202 -16.03 -6.35 -2.78
C ILE A 202 -15.69 -5.13 -3.62
N ALA A 203 -16.59 -4.14 -3.62
CA ALA A 203 -16.36 -2.88 -4.32
C ALA A 203 -15.35 -2.02 -3.55
N LEU A 204 -14.32 -1.54 -4.25
CA LEU A 204 -13.32 -0.64 -3.74
C LEU A 204 -13.20 0.59 -4.65
N ALA A 205 -13.25 1.77 -4.07
CA ALA A 205 -12.91 3.01 -4.77
C ALA A 205 -11.39 3.07 -5.09
N PRO A 206 -10.95 3.96 -5.97
CA PRO A 206 -9.54 4.14 -6.29
C PRO A 206 -8.66 4.33 -5.05
N GLY A 207 -7.61 3.51 -4.91
CA GLY A 207 -6.69 3.54 -3.77
C GLY A 207 -7.21 2.89 -2.50
N GLN A 208 -8.46 2.45 -2.46
CA GLN A 208 -8.98 1.73 -1.30
C GLN A 208 -8.38 0.32 -1.18
N PHE A 209 -8.31 -0.13 0.05
CA PHE A 209 -7.90 -1.47 0.44
C PHE A 209 -8.78 -2.00 1.56
N ARG A 210 -8.70 -3.30 1.83
CA ARG A 210 -9.25 -3.94 3.04
C ARG A 210 -8.24 -4.94 3.56
N VAL A 211 -8.20 -5.10 4.86
CA VAL A 211 -7.37 -6.09 5.56
C VAL A 211 -8.29 -6.91 6.44
N TYR A 212 -8.59 -8.13 6.03
CA TYR A 212 -9.46 -9.03 6.77
C TYR A 212 -8.63 -10.09 7.48
N GLY A 213 -8.98 -10.41 8.72
CA GLY A 213 -8.39 -11.49 9.49
C GLY A 213 -9.45 -12.33 10.19
N ASN A 214 -9.15 -13.61 10.36
CA ASN A 214 -9.89 -14.45 11.29
C ASN A 214 -9.28 -14.32 12.69
N LYS A 215 -10.09 -14.26 13.71
CA LYS A 215 -9.69 -14.33 15.14
C LYS A 215 -10.46 -15.44 15.81
#